data_47ded71d41f69ec66dc947895ce23c9d
#
_entry.id   47ded71d41f69ec66dc947895ce23c9d
#
_cell.length_a   1.000
_cell.length_b   1.000
_cell.length_c   1.000
_cell.angle_alpha   90.00
_cell.angle_beta   90.00
_cell.angle_gamma   90.00
#
_symmetry.space_group_name_H-M   'P 1'
#
loop_
_entity.id
_entity.type
_entity.pdbx_description
1 polymer ?
#
loop_
_entity_poly.entity_id
_entity_poly.type
_entity_poly.pdbx_seq_one_letter_code
_entity_poly.pdbx_strand_id
1 'polypeptide(L)'
;GDIKSIHWYFRPYHHKQPPKEQRPICLTEYGGYNCAVPGHCWGEGAEFGYKKIADPTEFNRAFQKLMEEQIIPAKERGLAAAVYTQVSDVEGERNGLLTYDRKVCKANEVIFRAVNAKLTGDA
;
A
#
# COMPACT_ATOMS: atom_id res chain seq x y z
N GLY A 1 7.15 -22.92 1.20
CA GLY A 1 5.81 -22.50 1.59
C GLY A 1 4.82 -22.62 0.45
N ASP A 2 3.55 -22.38 0.74
CA ASP A 2 2.44 -22.60 -0.19
C ASP A 2 2.17 -21.38 -1.08
N ILE A 3 2.69 -20.23 -0.72
CA ILE A 3 2.58 -19.00 -1.53
C ILE A 3 3.97 -18.46 -1.86
N LYS A 4 4.07 -17.74 -2.97
CA LYS A 4 5.26 -16.98 -3.30
C LYS A 4 5.06 -15.55 -2.83
N SER A 5 5.69 -15.21 -1.70
CA SER A 5 5.63 -13.90 -1.06
C SER A 5 6.65 -12.94 -1.68
N ILE A 6 6.19 -11.73 -2.02
CA ILE A 6 7.02 -10.68 -2.58
C ILE A 6 6.82 -9.40 -1.77
N HIS A 7 7.94 -8.71 -1.46
CA HIS A 7 7.94 -7.33 -0.96
C HIS A 7 8.46 -6.41 -2.07
N TRP A 8 7.73 -5.32 -2.34
CA TRP A 8 8.07 -4.46 -3.46
C TRP A 8 7.71 -3.00 -3.18
N TYR A 9 8.71 -2.13 -3.19
CA TYR A 9 8.54 -0.72 -2.84
C TYR A 9 9.15 0.21 -3.87
N PHE A 10 8.48 1.32 -4.15
CA PHE A 10 8.99 2.52 -4.85
C PHE A 10 9.58 2.31 -6.25
N ARG A 11 9.17 1.28 -6.94
CA ARG A 11 9.53 1.00 -8.33
C ARG A 11 8.35 0.33 -9.02
N PRO A 12 8.24 0.44 -10.36
CA PRO A 12 7.13 -0.21 -11.07
C PRO A 12 7.06 -1.69 -10.77
N TYR A 13 5.88 -2.16 -10.32
CA TYR A 13 5.70 -3.55 -9.96
C TYR A 13 5.51 -4.42 -11.20
N HIS A 14 6.29 -5.47 -11.28
CA HIS A 14 6.06 -6.56 -12.19
C HIS A 14 6.57 -7.86 -11.58
N HIS A 15 5.96 -8.97 -11.95
CA HIS A 15 6.43 -10.28 -11.54
C HIS A 15 6.54 -11.20 -12.75
N LYS A 16 7.44 -12.17 -12.62
CA LYS A 16 7.54 -13.30 -13.56
C LYS A 16 7.12 -14.56 -12.83
N GLN A 17 6.24 -15.31 -13.45
CA GLN A 17 5.91 -16.63 -12.96
C GLN A 17 6.58 -17.65 -13.89
N PRO A 18 7.70 -18.27 -13.46
CA PRO A 18 8.35 -19.32 -14.24
C PRO A 18 7.35 -20.46 -14.53
N PRO A 19 7.46 -21.16 -15.67
CA PRO A 19 6.52 -22.22 -16.04
C PRO A 19 6.33 -23.32 -14.98
N LYS A 20 7.34 -23.53 -14.13
CA LYS A 20 7.31 -24.52 -13.05
C LYS A 20 6.77 -23.99 -11.72
N GLU A 21 6.56 -22.69 -11.59
CA GLU A 21 6.03 -22.09 -10.36
C GLU A 21 4.51 -22.27 -10.32
N GLN A 22 4.05 -23.05 -9.37
CA GLN A 22 2.62 -23.36 -9.20
C GLN A 22 1.99 -22.64 -8.01
N ARG A 23 2.82 -21.98 -7.18
CA ARG A 23 2.34 -21.26 -6.02
C ARG A 23 1.67 -19.94 -6.43
N PRO A 24 0.59 -19.52 -5.76
CA PRO A 24 0.03 -18.20 -5.98
C PRO A 24 1.06 -17.12 -5.62
N ILE A 25 1.16 -16.10 -6.47
CA ILE A 25 2.04 -14.95 -6.24
C ILE A 25 1.28 -13.94 -5.39
N CYS A 26 1.84 -13.62 -4.23
CA CYS A 26 1.25 -12.66 -3.29
C CYS A 26 2.23 -11.52 -3.03
N LEU A 27 1.79 -10.31 -3.32
CA LEU A 27 2.52 -9.09 -2.97
C LEU A 27 2.20 -8.78 -1.50
N THR A 28 2.99 -9.33 -0.60
CA THR A 28 2.70 -9.32 0.83
C THR A 28 3.11 -8.04 1.53
N GLU A 29 3.90 -7.20 0.87
CA GLU A 29 4.16 -5.84 1.28
C GLU A 29 4.38 -4.95 0.06
N TYR A 30 3.69 -3.80 0.05
CA TYR A 30 3.89 -2.75 -0.95
C TYR A 30 3.34 -1.41 -0.44
N GLY A 31 3.61 -0.34 -1.16
CA GLY A 31 3.17 1.01 -0.81
C GLY A 31 4.14 1.71 0.11
N GLY A 32 3.87 1.73 1.39
CA GLY A 32 4.78 2.30 2.38
C GLY A 32 4.96 3.82 2.29
N TYR A 33 4.02 4.54 1.71
CA TYR A 33 4.10 6.00 1.58
C TYR A 33 3.99 6.66 2.96
N ASN A 34 5.03 7.39 3.33
CA ASN A 34 5.13 8.03 4.63
C ASN A 34 4.42 9.40 4.60
N CYS A 35 3.35 9.53 5.36
CA CYS A 35 2.55 10.76 5.43
C CYS A 35 2.31 11.14 6.89
N ALA A 36 3.07 12.13 7.37
CA ALA A 36 2.90 12.65 8.71
C ALA A 36 1.65 13.55 8.78
N VAL A 37 0.87 13.39 9.85
CA VAL A 37 -0.25 14.29 10.16
C VAL A 37 0.14 15.09 11.41
N PRO A 38 0.35 16.41 11.30
CA PRO A 38 0.75 17.22 12.43
C PRO A 38 -0.20 17.08 13.64
N GLY A 39 0.36 16.93 14.83
CA GLY A 39 -0.40 16.71 16.05
C GLY A 39 -0.81 15.25 16.30
N HIS A 40 -0.57 14.36 15.37
CA HIS A 40 -0.93 12.93 15.45
C HIS A 40 0.25 12.02 15.10
N CYS A 41 1.45 12.44 15.44
CA CYS A 41 2.66 11.66 15.25
C CYS A 41 3.20 11.16 16.58
N TRP A 42 3.71 9.93 16.61
CA TRP A 42 4.39 9.39 17.77
C TRP A 42 5.73 10.12 17.97
N GLY A 43 5.89 10.73 19.14
CA GLY A 43 7.16 11.35 19.52
C GLY A 43 7.59 12.52 18.66
N GLU A 44 8.73 13.12 19.04
CA GLU A 44 9.44 14.16 18.30
C GLU A 44 10.70 13.53 17.69
N GLY A 45 10.65 13.12 16.48
CA GLY A 45 11.81 12.49 15.88
C GLY A 45 11.77 12.46 14.37
N ALA A 46 12.91 12.09 13.80
CA ALA A 46 13.01 11.87 12.38
C ALA A 46 12.08 10.74 11.94
N GLU A 47 11.41 10.94 10.83
CA GLU A 47 10.62 9.91 10.19
C GLU A 47 11.53 8.77 9.73
N PHE A 48 11.10 7.55 9.98
CA PHE A 48 11.84 6.37 9.58
C PHE A 48 11.33 5.85 8.23
N GLY A 49 12.26 5.58 7.32
CA GLY A 49 12.06 4.71 6.15
C GLY A 49 11.54 5.43 4.91
N TYR A 50 10.56 5.00 4.37
CA TYR A 50 9.87 5.07 3.09
C TYR A 50 9.67 6.47 2.47
N LYS A 51 9.15 6.52 1.24
CA LYS A 51 8.93 7.75 0.49
C LYS A 51 7.98 8.71 1.22
N LYS A 52 8.44 9.91 1.48
CA LYS A 52 7.67 10.95 2.16
C LYS A 52 6.63 11.58 1.23
N ILE A 53 5.41 11.73 1.75
CA ILE A 53 4.29 12.39 1.10
C ILE A 53 3.89 13.60 1.95
N ALA A 54 3.60 14.72 1.30
CA ALA A 54 3.41 16.00 1.99
C ALA A 54 2.15 16.04 2.88
N ASP A 55 1.03 15.51 2.41
CA ASP A 55 -0.26 15.57 3.09
C ASP A 55 -1.19 14.44 2.65
N PRO A 56 -2.35 14.24 3.32
CA PRO A 56 -3.29 13.20 2.96
C PRO A 56 -3.85 13.29 1.53
N THR A 57 -3.98 14.48 0.95
CA THR A 57 -4.43 14.65 -0.43
C THR A 57 -3.43 14.02 -1.40
N GLU A 58 -2.15 14.31 -1.23
CA GLU A 58 -1.08 13.70 -2.02
C GLU A 58 -0.95 12.19 -1.75
N PHE A 59 -1.17 11.78 -0.50
CA PHE A 59 -1.18 10.36 -0.13
C PHE A 59 -2.23 9.58 -0.92
N ASN A 60 -3.46 10.08 -0.96
CA ASN A 60 -4.56 9.42 -1.68
C ASN A 60 -4.33 9.42 -3.19
N ARG A 61 -3.76 10.49 -3.73
CA ARG A 61 -3.39 10.58 -5.14
C ARG A 61 -2.30 9.55 -5.49
N ALA A 62 -1.27 9.44 -4.66
CA ALA A 62 -0.19 8.46 -4.84
C ALA A 62 -0.71 7.02 -4.72
N PHE A 63 -1.59 6.76 -3.76
CA PHE A 63 -2.24 5.46 -3.60
C PHE A 63 -3.06 5.09 -4.84
N GLN A 64 -3.94 5.97 -5.28
CA GLN A 64 -4.78 5.73 -6.45
C GLN A 64 -3.93 5.43 -7.69
N LYS A 65 -2.90 6.23 -7.92
CA LYS A 65 -1.98 6.04 -9.05
C LYS A 65 -1.28 4.68 -8.99
N LEU A 66 -0.76 4.32 -7.81
CA LEU A 66 -0.11 3.01 -7.60
C LEU A 66 -1.06 1.86 -7.95
N MET A 67 -2.28 1.93 -7.44
CA MET A 67 -3.26 0.88 -7.64
C MET A 67 -3.70 0.77 -9.10
N GLU A 68 -4.04 1.87 -9.73
CA GLU A 68 -4.55 1.89 -11.11
C GLU A 68 -3.48 1.56 -12.15
N GLU A 69 -2.25 2.02 -11.94
CA GLU A 69 -1.17 1.82 -12.91
C GLU A 69 -0.39 0.52 -12.70
N GLN A 70 -0.38 -0.04 -11.49
CA GLN A 70 0.50 -1.16 -11.18
C GLN A 70 -0.24 -2.37 -10.59
N ILE A 71 -1.02 -2.22 -9.55
CA ILE A 71 -1.57 -3.35 -8.80
C ILE A 71 -2.78 -3.97 -9.52
N ILE A 72 -3.71 -3.15 -9.98
CA ILE A 72 -4.87 -3.65 -10.75
C ILE A 72 -4.41 -4.34 -12.03
N PRO A 73 -3.51 -3.76 -12.84
CA PRO A 73 -2.96 -4.49 -13.99
C PRO A 73 -2.21 -5.78 -13.60
N ALA A 74 -1.55 -5.81 -12.46
CA ALA A 74 -0.86 -7.02 -12.00
C ALA A 74 -1.84 -8.16 -11.67
N LYS A 75 -3.02 -7.84 -11.16
CA LYS A 75 -4.10 -8.82 -10.97
C LYS A 75 -4.42 -9.53 -12.29
N GLU A 76 -4.54 -8.78 -13.38
CA GLU A 76 -4.82 -9.34 -14.70
C GLU A 76 -3.70 -10.26 -15.20
N ARG A 77 -2.49 -10.09 -14.69
CA ARG A 77 -1.33 -10.94 -15.00
C ARG A 77 -1.12 -12.07 -14.00
N GLY A 78 -2.07 -12.30 -13.08
CA GLY A 78 -2.04 -13.44 -12.17
C GLY A 78 -1.60 -13.14 -10.73
N LEU A 79 -1.50 -11.87 -10.32
CA LEU A 79 -1.29 -11.54 -8.91
C LEU A 79 -2.51 -12.01 -8.10
N ALA A 80 -2.28 -12.87 -7.12
CA ALA A 80 -3.36 -13.51 -6.36
C ALA A 80 -3.79 -12.72 -5.12
N ALA A 81 -2.86 -11.98 -4.52
CA ALA A 81 -3.15 -11.15 -3.34
C ALA A 81 -2.18 -9.98 -3.24
N ALA A 82 -2.62 -8.92 -2.57
CA ALA A 82 -1.80 -7.75 -2.28
C ALA A 82 -2.13 -7.21 -0.88
N VAL A 83 -1.11 -6.94 -0.08
CA VAL A 83 -1.24 -6.42 1.28
C VAL A 83 -0.52 -5.08 1.37
N TYR A 84 -1.29 -4.02 1.51
CA TYR A 84 -0.74 -2.67 1.62
C TYR A 84 -0.06 -2.44 2.98
N THR A 85 1.10 -1.82 2.96
CA THR A 85 1.85 -1.45 4.15
C THR A 85 1.63 0.03 4.48
N GLN A 86 0.88 0.38 5.55
CA GLN A 86 0.27 -0.49 6.55
C GLN A 86 -1.06 0.08 7.08
N VAL A 87 -1.72 -0.62 7.99
CA VAL A 87 -3.03 -0.19 8.52
C VAL A 87 -2.92 1.06 9.38
N SER A 88 -1.95 1.12 10.28
CA SER A 88 -1.74 2.30 11.13
C SER A 88 -0.27 2.62 11.30
N ASP A 89 0.01 3.89 11.58
CA ASP A 89 1.36 4.33 11.94
C ASP A 89 1.86 3.56 13.17
N VAL A 90 3.15 3.25 13.17
CA VAL A 90 3.83 2.60 14.30
C VAL A 90 5.11 3.37 14.61
N GLU A 91 5.13 4.03 15.76
CA GLU A 91 6.30 4.82 16.18
C GLU A 91 6.75 5.82 15.11
N GLY A 92 7.98 5.74 14.65
CA GLY A 92 8.53 6.59 13.59
C GLY A 92 8.08 6.24 12.17
N GLU A 93 7.44 5.10 11.98
CA GLU A 93 6.87 4.72 10.70
C GLU A 93 5.49 5.36 10.53
N ARG A 94 5.40 6.35 9.64
CA ARG A 94 4.19 7.15 9.39
C ARG A 94 3.52 6.78 8.07
N ASN A 95 3.58 5.52 7.72
CA ASN A 95 3.07 4.97 6.46
C ASN A 95 1.72 4.24 6.61
N GLY A 96 1.06 4.42 7.74
CA GLY A 96 -0.26 3.85 7.98
C GLY A 96 -1.39 4.58 7.25
N LEU A 97 -2.50 3.89 7.07
CA LEU A 97 -3.77 4.51 6.65
C LEU A 97 -4.38 5.33 7.79
N LEU A 98 -4.09 4.93 9.02
CA LEU A 98 -4.49 5.62 10.24
C LEU A 98 -3.25 6.17 10.96
N THR A 99 -3.43 7.27 11.68
CA THR A 99 -2.39 7.74 12.61
C THR A 99 -2.22 6.76 13.78
N TYR A 100 -1.08 6.84 14.50
CA TYR A 100 -0.79 5.92 15.60
C TYR A 100 -1.86 5.91 16.68
N ASP A 101 -2.47 7.07 16.95
CA ASP A 101 -3.54 7.26 17.93
C ASP A 101 -4.92 6.91 17.38
N ARG A 102 -5.01 6.55 16.09
CA ARG A 102 -6.20 6.19 15.33
C ARG A 102 -7.27 7.29 15.28
N LYS A 103 -6.90 8.53 15.57
CA LYS A 103 -7.82 9.67 15.52
C LYS A 103 -8.01 10.25 14.12
N VAL A 104 -7.03 10.04 13.23
CA VAL A 104 -7.11 10.52 11.85
C VAL A 104 -6.97 9.35 10.89
N CYS A 105 -7.92 9.24 9.98
CA CYS A 105 -7.83 8.36 8.81
C CYS A 105 -7.29 9.18 7.64
N LYS A 106 -6.12 8.81 7.14
CA LYS A 106 -5.51 9.46 5.97
C LYS A 106 -6.17 9.03 4.66
N ALA A 107 -6.74 7.84 4.65
CA ALA A 107 -7.37 7.25 3.47
C ALA A 107 -8.70 7.93 3.14
N ASN A 108 -8.86 8.34 1.88
CA ASN A 108 -10.14 8.79 1.36
C ASN A 108 -11.02 7.57 1.06
N GLU A 109 -12.14 7.45 1.75
CA GLU A 109 -13.03 6.29 1.65
C GLU A 109 -13.54 6.05 0.22
N VAL A 110 -13.90 7.10 -0.49
CA VAL A 110 -14.44 7.00 -1.85
C VAL A 110 -13.40 6.42 -2.80
N ILE A 111 -12.16 6.92 -2.73
CA ILE A 111 -11.04 6.44 -3.55
C ILE A 111 -10.72 4.97 -3.23
N PHE A 112 -10.60 4.64 -1.94
CA PHE A 112 -10.26 3.30 -1.50
C PHE A 112 -11.33 2.28 -1.86
N ARG A 113 -12.61 2.62 -1.70
CA ARG A 113 -13.73 1.74 -2.10
C ARG A 113 -13.72 1.46 -3.60
N ALA A 114 -13.56 2.51 -4.42
CA ALA A 114 -13.55 2.37 -5.87
C ALA A 114 -12.38 1.48 -6.35
N VAL A 115 -11.20 1.69 -5.78
CA VAL A 115 -10.01 0.89 -6.11
C VAL A 115 -10.18 -0.56 -5.67
N ASN A 116 -10.62 -0.78 -4.43
CA ASN A 116 -10.80 -2.13 -3.89
C ASN A 116 -11.87 -2.92 -4.66
N ALA A 117 -12.94 -2.28 -5.11
CA ALA A 117 -13.94 -2.91 -5.95
C ALA A 117 -13.35 -3.48 -7.24
N LYS A 118 -12.42 -2.74 -7.87
CA LYS A 118 -11.72 -3.23 -9.06
C LYS A 118 -10.81 -4.43 -8.76
N LEU A 119 -10.22 -4.46 -7.57
CA LEU A 119 -9.37 -5.59 -7.15
C LEU A 119 -10.19 -6.84 -6.85
N THR A 120 -11.29 -6.71 -6.14
CA THR A 120 -12.13 -7.85 -5.74
C THR A 120 -13.07 -8.33 -6.84
N GLY A 121 -13.27 -7.52 -7.88
CA GLY A 121 -14.22 -7.81 -8.96
C GLY A 121 -15.66 -7.41 -8.61
N ASP A 122 -15.84 -6.71 -7.51
CA ASP A 122 -17.14 -6.14 -7.13
C ASP A 122 -17.29 -4.78 -7.85
N ALA A 123 -17.90 -4.83 -8.98
CA ALA A 123 -18.10 -3.63 -9.80
C ALA A 123 -19.09 -2.65 -9.15
#